data_195795afffaf7f86463cb1751466c69f
#
_entry.id   195795afffaf7f86463cb1751466c69f
#
_cell.length_a   1.000
_cell.length_b   1.000
_cell.length_c   1.000
_cell.angle_alpha   90.00
_cell.angle_beta   90.00
_cell.angle_gamma   90.00
#
_symmetry.space_group_name_H-M   'P 1'
#
loop_
_entity.id
_entity.type
_entity.pdbx_description
1 polymer ?
#
loop_
_entity_poly.entity_id
_entity_poly.type
_entity_poly.pdbx_seq_one_letter_code
_entity_poly.pdbx_strand_id
1 'polypeptide(L)'
;MRLTPLLASAAVLALAGSTLSQAQTPGQPATAGAPVEVEIDQGVLRPFQIAVVPFTGERGRDISDVVSGNLRRSGFFEPMNPAGFIETGLTLANAPNFPQWTQIGAQAVLYGGVTTRADNRLDVGFRLYDPYRQCQLVSYQFTATPEQYRRIAHKISDMIYQRMTGEPGFFDTRVIFVSEEGDALNRKNRLTIVDQDGYQPVFLTQGDEVIMSPRFSASQPDEVTYVALGKDYSRIYLYNLTTGRRESLGEFDGQVLAPRFSNDGNKIAFSIIRNGNTDIYVMDLRSRQLSRLTSD
;
A
#
# COMPACT_ATOMS: atom_id res chain seq x y z
N MET A 1 -10.23 -70.03 -36.07
CA MET A 1 -11.68 -70.21 -36.14
C MET A 1 -12.24 -68.77 -36.24
N ARG A 2 -12.45 -68.22 -37.44
CA ARG A 2 -13.71 -68.07 -38.18
C ARG A 2 -14.82 -67.52 -37.27
N LEU A 3 -15.45 -66.38 -37.43
CA LEU A 3 -16.14 -65.81 -38.61
C LEU A 3 -16.48 -64.32 -38.36
N THR A 4 -16.28 -63.48 -39.36
CA THR A 4 -16.96 -62.22 -39.71
C THR A 4 -18.40 -62.54 -40.24
N PRO A 5 -19.19 -61.57 -40.77
CA PRO A 5 -19.46 -60.14 -40.57
C PRO A 5 -20.99 -59.85 -40.51
N LEU A 6 -21.41 -58.58 -40.46
CA LEU A 6 -22.56 -58.12 -41.29
C LEU A 6 -22.67 -56.59 -41.34
N LEU A 7 -22.69 -56.12 -42.55
CA LEU A 7 -22.96 -54.81 -43.10
C LEU A 7 -24.44 -54.40 -42.91
N ALA A 8 -24.70 -53.14 -42.70
CA ALA A 8 -25.95 -52.53 -43.19
C ALA A 8 -25.68 -51.09 -43.61
N SER A 9 -25.81 -50.86 -44.90
CA SER A 9 -25.81 -49.60 -45.61
C SER A 9 -27.13 -48.85 -45.41
N ALA A 10 -27.09 -47.53 -45.32
CA ALA A 10 -28.22 -46.65 -45.67
C ALA A 10 -27.75 -45.29 -46.18
N ALA A 11 -27.97 -45.12 -47.34
CA ALA A 11 -28.26 -44.08 -48.35
C ALA A 11 -28.03 -42.62 -48.04
N VAL A 12 -27.22 -42.05 -48.94
CA VAL A 12 -27.04 -40.63 -49.24
C VAL A 12 -28.28 -40.09 -49.96
N LEU A 13 -28.81 -38.94 -49.52
CA LEU A 13 -29.64 -38.07 -50.35
C LEU A 13 -29.00 -36.69 -50.42
N ALA A 14 -28.43 -36.39 -51.57
CA ALA A 14 -27.96 -35.06 -51.94
C ALA A 14 -29.17 -34.23 -52.43
N LEU A 15 -29.38 -33.07 -51.83
CA LEU A 15 -30.25 -32.02 -52.40
C LEU A 15 -29.37 -30.81 -52.73
N ALA A 16 -29.21 -30.57 -54.00
CA ALA A 16 -28.62 -29.38 -54.60
C ALA A 16 -29.59 -28.20 -54.40
N GLY A 17 -29.18 -27.18 -53.68
CA GLY A 17 -29.90 -25.92 -53.53
C GLY A 17 -29.05 -24.78 -54.11
N SER A 18 -29.52 -24.16 -55.12
CA SER A 18 -28.96 -23.12 -55.97
C SER A 18 -28.68 -21.86 -55.17
N THR A 19 -27.47 -21.33 -55.28
CA THR A 19 -27.06 -20.04 -54.75
C THR A 19 -27.67 -18.92 -55.63
N LEU A 20 -28.66 -18.22 -55.08
CA LEU A 20 -29.07 -16.90 -55.62
C LEU A 20 -28.13 -15.84 -55.04
N SER A 21 -27.26 -15.30 -55.87
CA SER A 21 -26.46 -14.10 -55.61
C SER A 21 -27.42 -12.91 -55.48
N GLN A 22 -27.61 -12.38 -54.28
CA GLN A 22 -28.29 -11.09 -54.11
C GLN A 22 -27.28 -9.98 -54.27
N ALA A 23 -27.54 -9.10 -55.24
CA ALA A 23 -26.84 -7.86 -55.45
C ALA A 23 -26.98 -6.95 -54.24
N GLN A 24 -25.85 -6.45 -53.69
CA GLN A 24 -25.82 -5.45 -52.67
C GLN A 24 -26.31 -4.10 -53.21
N THR A 25 -27.36 -3.58 -52.61
CA THR A 25 -27.82 -2.19 -52.78
C THR A 25 -26.90 -1.27 -51.98
N PRO A 26 -26.32 -0.20 -52.56
CA PRO A 26 -25.53 0.76 -51.83
C PRO A 26 -26.46 1.73 -51.07
N GLY A 27 -26.23 1.89 -49.77
CA GLY A 27 -26.70 3.05 -49.01
C GLY A 27 -27.76 2.80 -47.94
N GLN A 28 -27.41 2.07 -46.88
CA GLN A 28 -28.09 2.26 -45.62
C GLN A 28 -27.04 2.72 -44.59
N PRO A 29 -27.27 3.85 -43.89
CA PRO A 29 -26.37 4.26 -42.81
C PRO A 29 -26.41 3.21 -41.70
N ALA A 30 -25.24 2.83 -41.21
CA ALA A 30 -25.11 1.95 -40.04
C ALA A 30 -25.90 2.55 -38.89
N THR A 31 -26.92 1.83 -38.44
CA THR A 31 -27.59 2.10 -37.18
C THR A 31 -26.54 2.07 -36.08
N ALA A 32 -26.38 3.19 -35.40
CA ALA A 32 -25.53 3.27 -34.19
C ALA A 32 -25.93 2.13 -33.26
N GLY A 33 -24.98 1.24 -32.99
CA GLY A 33 -25.20 0.12 -32.08
C GLY A 33 -25.69 0.67 -30.73
N ALA A 34 -26.68 0.01 -30.19
CA ALA A 34 -27.13 0.28 -28.80
C ALA A 34 -25.92 0.31 -27.86
N PRO A 35 -25.88 1.24 -26.93
CA PRO A 35 -24.79 1.29 -25.95
C PRO A 35 -24.66 -0.09 -25.29
N VAL A 36 -23.44 -0.62 -25.26
CA VAL A 36 -23.13 -1.84 -24.53
C VAL A 36 -23.26 -1.48 -23.06
N GLU A 37 -24.33 -1.92 -22.44
CA GLU A 37 -24.52 -1.80 -21.00
C GLU A 37 -23.63 -2.83 -20.34
N VAL A 38 -22.48 -2.38 -19.79
CA VAL A 38 -21.60 -3.21 -18.98
C VAL A 38 -22.14 -3.18 -17.56
N GLU A 39 -22.90 -4.20 -17.21
CA GLU A 39 -23.30 -4.43 -15.83
C GLU A 39 -22.06 -4.90 -15.05
N ILE A 40 -21.47 -4.00 -14.27
CA ILE A 40 -20.39 -4.35 -13.32
C ILE A 40 -21.10 -4.97 -12.12
N ASP A 41 -21.20 -6.30 -12.14
CA ASP A 41 -21.64 -7.06 -10.97
C ASP A 41 -20.53 -6.93 -9.91
N GLN A 42 -20.75 -6.06 -8.92
CA GLN A 42 -19.87 -5.93 -7.78
C GLN A 42 -19.97 -7.21 -6.97
N GLY A 43 -19.08 -8.15 -7.24
CA GLY A 43 -18.86 -9.29 -6.37
C GLY A 43 -18.60 -8.75 -4.97
N VAL A 44 -19.51 -9.01 -4.02
CA VAL A 44 -19.31 -8.66 -2.61
C VAL A 44 -18.12 -9.46 -2.12
N LEU A 45 -16.94 -8.85 -2.13
CA LEU A 45 -15.75 -9.43 -1.51
C LEU A 45 -16.04 -9.53 -0.01
N ARG A 46 -16.29 -10.73 0.48
CA ARG A 46 -16.40 -10.97 1.92
C ARG A 46 -14.99 -10.92 2.50
N PRO A 47 -14.72 -10.01 3.45
CA PRO A 47 -13.42 -9.96 4.10
C PRO A 47 -13.08 -11.29 4.76
N PHE A 48 -11.81 -11.64 4.71
CA PHE A 48 -11.26 -12.88 5.28
C PHE A 48 -11.29 -12.83 6.81
N GLN A 49 -12.00 -13.77 7.44
CA GLN A 49 -12.17 -13.81 8.90
C GLN A 49 -10.87 -14.28 9.57
N ILE A 50 -10.21 -13.38 10.30
CA ILE A 50 -8.96 -13.67 10.99
C ILE A 50 -9.11 -13.50 12.50
N ALA A 51 -8.74 -14.52 13.25
CA ALA A 51 -8.64 -14.43 14.70
C ALA A 51 -7.25 -13.91 15.07
N VAL A 52 -7.20 -12.68 15.59
CA VAL A 52 -5.98 -12.09 16.15
C VAL A 52 -6.04 -12.26 17.66
N VAL A 53 -5.37 -13.29 18.17
CA VAL A 53 -5.31 -13.58 19.61
C VAL A 53 -4.40 -12.55 20.27
N PRO A 54 -4.80 -11.93 21.40
CA PRO A 54 -3.94 -11.01 22.13
C PRO A 54 -2.58 -11.62 22.43
N PHE A 55 -1.50 -10.99 22.02
CA PHE A 55 -0.15 -11.48 22.25
C PHE A 55 0.18 -11.44 23.75
N THR A 56 0.91 -12.42 24.21
CA THR A 56 1.37 -12.48 25.61
C THR A 56 2.58 -11.60 25.86
N GLY A 57 2.83 -11.25 27.12
CA GLY A 57 3.99 -10.45 27.54
C GLY A 57 3.77 -8.94 27.45
N GLU A 58 4.81 -8.21 27.84
CA GLU A 58 4.82 -6.74 27.84
C GLU A 58 4.64 -6.20 26.42
N ARG A 59 3.77 -5.18 26.20
CA ARG A 59 3.39 -4.65 24.88
C ARG A 59 2.71 -5.65 23.94
N GLY A 60 2.51 -6.90 24.38
CA GLY A 60 1.91 -7.91 23.50
C GLY A 60 0.53 -7.52 22.99
N ARG A 61 -0.35 -7.04 23.88
CA ARG A 61 -1.68 -6.55 23.51
C ARG A 61 -1.60 -5.35 22.56
N ASP A 62 -0.73 -4.38 22.83
CA ASP A 62 -0.55 -3.21 21.97
C ASP A 62 -0.18 -3.63 20.54
N ILE A 63 0.70 -4.62 20.39
CA ILE A 63 1.10 -5.16 19.09
C ILE A 63 -0.10 -5.81 18.40
N SER A 64 -0.84 -6.70 19.06
CA SER A 64 -1.98 -7.38 18.47
C SER A 64 -3.11 -6.41 18.08
N ASP A 65 -3.33 -5.34 18.85
CA ASP A 65 -4.33 -4.31 18.56
C ASP A 65 -3.95 -3.50 17.31
N VAL A 66 -2.67 -3.12 17.16
CA VAL A 66 -2.17 -2.46 15.95
C VAL A 66 -2.30 -3.37 14.74
N VAL A 67 -1.94 -4.65 14.86
CA VAL A 67 -2.09 -5.63 13.77
C VAL A 67 -3.57 -5.76 13.36
N SER A 68 -4.47 -5.90 14.33
CA SER A 68 -5.91 -5.97 14.05
C SER A 68 -6.42 -4.72 13.32
N GLY A 69 -6.00 -3.54 13.78
CA GLY A 69 -6.34 -2.27 13.13
C GLY A 69 -5.82 -2.18 11.69
N ASN A 70 -4.57 -2.60 11.45
CA ASN A 70 -3.97 -2.63 10.12
C ASN A 70 -4.75 -3.55 9.17
N LEU A 71 -4.95 -4.79 9.58
CA LEU A 71 -5.64 -5.79 8.76
C LEU A 71 -7.06 -5.36 8.41
N ARG A 72 -7.81 -4.78 9.38
CA ARG A 72 -9.14 -4.24 9.12
C ARG A 72 -9.13 -3.10 8.10
N ARG A 73 -8.20 -2.14 8.22
CA ARG A 73 -8.07 -1.01 7.27
C ARG A 73 -7.73 -1.43 5.85
N SER A 74 -7.11 -2.59 5.65
CA SER A 74 -6.85 -3.10 4.31
C SER A 74 -8.11 -3.45 3.52
N GLY A 75 -9.23 -3.68 4.21
CA GLY A 75 -10.47 -4.15 3.59
C GLY A 75 -10.48 -5.63 3.19
N PHE A 76 -9.33 -6.31 3.21
CA PHE A 76 -9.21 -7.74 2.89
C PHE A 76 -9.52 -8.65 4.08
N PHE A 77 -9.35 -8.15 5.31
CA PHE A 77 -9.51 -8.93 6.52
C PHE A 77 -10.55 -8.31 7.44
N GLU A 78 -11.29 -9.19 8.13
CA GLU A 78 -12.14 -8.83 9.25
C GLU A 78 -11.63 -9.52 10.51
N PRO A 79 -10.88 -8.80 11.38
CA PRO A 79 -10.47 -9.33 12.65
C PRO A 79 -11.67 -9.63 13.54
N MET A 80 -11.75 -10.88 13.98
CA MET A 80 -12.83 -11.38 14.84
C MET A 80 -12.74 -10.78 16.25
N ASN A 81 -13.89 -10.66 16.93
CA ASN A 81 -13.93 -10.18 18.31
C ASN A 81 -13.27 -11.21 19.26
N PRO A 82 -12.20 -10.83 19.99
CA PRO A 82 -11.53 -11.75 20.93
C PRO A 82 -12.41 -12.30 22.04
N ALA A 83 -13.50 -11.61 22.40
CA ALA A 83 -14.46 -12.11 23.38
C ALA A 83 -15.21 -13.39 22.95
N GLY A 84 -15.20 -13.69 21.64
CA GLY A 84 -15.79 -14.92 21.09
C GLY A 84 -14.80 -16.08 20.97
N PHE A 85 -13.56 -15.94 21.37
CA PHE A 85 -12.57 -17.01 21.27
C PHE A 85 -12.80 -18.08 22.33
N ILE A 86 -12.82 -19.35 21.89
CA ILE A 86 -13.03 -20.50 22.77
C ILE A 86 -11.70 -20.88 23.44
N GLU A 87 -10.63 -20.93 22.64
CA GLU A 87 -9.28 -21.23 23.13
C GLU A 87 -8.61 -19.98 23.69
N THR A 88 -8.08 -20.09 24.89
CA THR A 88 -7.31 -19.03 25.58
C THR A 88 -5.92 -19.52 25.94
N GLY A 89 -4.98 -18.60 26.15
CA GLY A 89 -3.64 -18.94 26.63
C GLY A 89 -2.73 -19.59 25.56
N LEU A 90 -2.98 -19.35 24.26
CA LEU A 90 -2.07 -19.76 23.20
C LEU A 90 -0.67 -19.18 23.41
N THR A 91 0.33 -20.04 23.31
CA THR A 91 1.74 -19.70 23.39
C THR A 91 2.49 -20.14 22.14
N LEU A 92 3.69 -19.61 21.94
CA LEU A 92 4.54 -20.02 20.82
C LEU A 92 5.05 -21.47 20.92
N ALA A 93 4.85 -22.14 22.05
CA ALA A 93 5.23 -23.55 22.22
C ALA A 93 4.26 -24.52 21.54
N ASN A 94 2.98 -24.16 21.41
CA ASN A 94 1.92 -25.06 20.99
C ASN A 94 1.28 -24.62 19.68
N ALA A 95 0.71 -25.57 18.92
CA ALA A 95 -0.22 -25.27 17.83
C ALA A 95 -1.62 -24.99 18.42
N PRO A 96 -2.47 -24.23 17.72
CA PRO A 96 -3.85 -23.98 18.15
C PRO A 96 -4.70 -25.25 18.07
N ASN A 97 -5.75 -25.31 18.89
CA ASN A 97 -6.77 -26.37 18.81
C ASN A 97 -7.68 -26.08 17.60
N PHE A 98 -7.30 -26.56 16.43
CA PHE A 98 -7.95 -26.25 15.15
C PHE A 98 -9.48 -26.42 15.15
N PRO A 99 -10.08 -27.48 15.72
CA PRO A 99 -11.54 -27.61 15.79
C PRO A 99 -12.26 -26.46 16.46
N GLN A 100 -11.70 -25.86 17.52
CA GLN A 100 -12.32 -24.74 18.22
C GLN A 100 -12.33 -23.48 17.35
N TRP A 101 -11.29 -23.26 16.54
CA TRP A 101 -11.18 -22.10 15.65
C TRP A 101 -12.08 -22.25 14.40
N THR A 102 -12.16 -23.45 13.83
CA THR A 102 -13.09 -23.71 12.71
C THR A 102 -14.54 -23.61 13.14
N GLN A 103 -14.89 -24.01 14.38
CA GLN A 103 -16.23 -23.90 14.94
C GLN A 103 -16.74 -22.46 14.98
N ILE A 104 -15.87 -21.49 15.26
CA ILE A 104 -16.22 -20.07 15.28
C ILE A 104 -16.03 -19.38 13.93
N GLY A 105 -15.65 -20.13 12.87
CA GLY A 105 -15.50 -19.62 11.51
C GLY A 105 -14.19 -18.86 11.24
N ALA A 106 -13.18 -19.00 12.09
CA ALA A 106 -11.87 -18.40 11.83
C ALA A 106 -11.19 -19.07 10.63
N GLN A 107 -10.83 -18.29 9.64
CA GLN A 107 -10.11 -18.76 8.44
C GLN A 107 -8.59 -18.67 8.60
N ALA A 108 -8.12 -17.84 9.52
CA ALA A 108 -6.74 -17.84 10.00
C ALA A 108 -6.69 -17.53 11.50
N VAL A 109 -5.65 -18.03 12.18
CA VAL A 109 -5.40 -17.79 13.60
C VAL A 109 -4.00 -17.23 13.76
N LEU A 110 -3.91 -15.99 14.21
CA LEU A 110 -2.68 -15.29 14.55
C LEU A 110 -2.53 -15.23 16.06
N TYR A 111 -1.39 -15.61 16.56
CA TYR A 111 -1.01 -15.43 17.96
C TYR A 111 0.49 -15.21 18.10
N GLY A 112 0.90 -14.69 19.22
CA GLY A 112 2.29 -14.34 19.46
C GLY A 112 2.61 -14.10 20.92
N GLY A 113 3.87 -13.81 21.18
CA GLY A 113 4.37 -13.48 22.49
C GLY A 113 5.55 -12.54 22.44
N VAL A 114 5.69 -11.77 23.50
CA VAL A 114 6.77 -10.82 23.71
C VAL A 114 7.56 -11.24 24.94
N THR A 115 8.87 -11.29 24.79
CA THR A 115 9.82 -11.54 25.91
C THR A 115 10.78 -10.36 25.98
N THR A 116 10.89 -9.76 27.14
CA THR A 116 11.87 -8.70 27.41
C THR A 116 13.22 -9.33 27.75
N ARG A 117 14.26 -8.97 27.02
CA ARG A 117 15.63 -9.42 27.23
C ARG A 117 16.31 -8.66 28.36
N ALA A 118 17.44 -9.19 28.85
CA ALA A 118 18.24 -8.54 29.88
C ALA A 118 18.79 -7.15 29.46
N ASP A 119 18.96 -6.92 28.16
CA ASP A 119 19.38 -5.65 27.56
C ASP A 119 18.20 -4.69 27.28
N ASN A 120 17.04 -4.95 27.86
CA ASN A 120 15.78 -4.20 27.67
C ASN A 120 15.23 -4.20 26.22
N ARG A 121 15.69 -5.08 25.34
CA ARG A 121 15.10 -5.28 24.02
C ARG A 121 13.94 -6.25 24.09
N LEU A 122 13.01 -6.12 23.17
CA LEU A 122 11.87 -7.02 23.03
C LEU A 122 12.17 -8.07 21.95
N ASP A 123 12.00 -9.35 22.28
CA ASP A 123 11.87 -10.43 21.32
C ASP A 123 10.38 -10.69 21.11
N VAL A 124 9.91 -10.45 19.89
CA VAL A 124 8.51 -10.58 19.51
C VAL A 124 8.38 -11.71 18.50
N GLY A 125 7.80 -12.83 18.92
CA GLY A 125 7.51 -13.96 18.07
C GLY A 125 6.04 -14.02 17.71
N PHE A 126 5.71 -14.48 16.50
CA PHE A 126 4.33 -14.74 16.10
C PHE A 126 4.22 -15.95 15.19
N ARG A 127 3.02 -16.52 15.14
CA ARG A 127 2.63 -17.61 14.24
C ARG A 127 1.26 -17.34 13.65
N LEU A 128 1.11 -17.65 12.37
CA LEU A 128 -0.15 -17.64 11.64
C LEU A 128 -0.46 -19.06 11.18
N TYR A 129 -1.65 -19.55 11.46
CA TYR A 129 -2.14 -20.87 11.04
C TYR A 129 -3.40 -20.76 10.19
N ASP A 130 -3.55 -21.72 9.27
CA ASP A 130 -4.81 -22.06 8.63
C ASP A 130 -5.47 -23.20 9.45
N PRO A 131 -6.58 -22.93 10.16
CA PRO A 131 -7.19 -23.94 11.00
C PRO A 131 -7.92 -25.04 10.19
N TYR A 132 -8.35 -24.77 8.97
CA TYR A 132 -8.99 -25.76 8.10
C TYR A 132 -7.98 -26.74 7.52
N ARG A 133 -6.82 -26.23 7.07
CA ARG A 133 -5.71 -27.05 6.56
C ARG A 133 -4.81 -27.59 7.65
N GLN A 134 -4.97 -27.10 8.88
CA GLN A 134 -4.18 -27.47 10.06
C GLN A 134 -2.67 -27.28 9.83
N CYS A 135 -2.29 -26.22 9.13
CA CYS A 135 -0.91 -25.92 8.79
C CYS A 135 -0.49 -24.51 9.18
N GLN A 136 0.79 -24.37 9.49
CA GLN A 136 1.40 -23.08 9.75
C GLN A 136 1.68 -22.35 8.43
N LEU A 137 1.17 -21.13 8.31
CA LEU A 137 1.34 -20.28 7.14
C LEU A 137 2.58 -19.38 7.24
N VAL A 138 2.81 -18.80 8.44
CA VAL A 138 3.93 -17.91 8.74
C VAL A 138 4.39 -18.13 10.17
N SER A 139 5.70 -18.05 10.41
CA SER A 139 6.30 -17.93 11.73
C SER A 139 7.54 -17.04 11.61
N TYR A 140 7.67 -16.07 12.48
CA TYR A 140 8.81 -15.17 12.51
C TYR A 140 9.06 -14.62 13.90
N GLN A 141 10.30 -14.12 14.12
CA GLN A 141 10.68 -13.45 15.37
C GLN A 141 11.44 -12.17 15.03
N PHE A 142 11.09 -11.09 15.71
CA PHE A 142 11.77 -9.80 15.65
C PHE A 142 12.46 -9.51 16.96
N THR A 143 13.56 -8.76 16.89
CA THR A 143 14.19 -8.15 18.06
C THR A 143 14.29 -6.64 17.83
N ALA A 144 13.75 -5.85 18.76
CA ALA A 144 13.73 -4.39 18.65
C ALA A 144 13.73 -3.72 20.04
N THR A 145 13.84 -2.39 20.08
CA THR A 145 13.65 -1.65 21.31
C THR A 145 12.16 -1.51 21.65
N PRO A 146 11.78 -1.28 22.93
CA PRO A 146 10.38 -1.16 23.34
C PRO A 146 9.60 -0.10 22.56
N GLU A 147 10.25 1.00 22.17
CA GLU A 147 9.64 2.11 21.41
C GLU A 147 9.24 1.69 19.98
N GLN A 148 9.89 0.66 19.43
CA GLN A 148 9.67 0.18 18.08
C GLN A 148 8.53 -0.86 17.96
N TYR A 149 7.77 -1.11 19.03
CA TYR A 149 6.71 -2.13 19.03
C TYR A 149 5.68 -1.94 17.92
N ARG A 150 5.33 -0.70 17.59
CA ARG A 150 4.40 -0.40 16.49
C ARG A 150 4.96 -0.79 15.14
N ARG A 151 6.24 -0.47 14.90
CA ARG A 151 6.92 -0.87 13.66
C ARG A 151 6.97 -2.38 13.50
N ILE A 152 7.17 -3.12 14.60
CA ILE A 152 7.05 -4.59 14.58
C ILE A 152 5.63 -5.02 14.19
N ALA A 153 4.60 -4.40 14.78
CA ALA A 153 3.22 -4.70 14.46
C ALA A 153 2.90 -4.45 12.97
N HIS A 154 3.40 -3.35 12.39
CA HIS A 154 3.27 -3.06 10.97
C HIS A 154 3.95 -4.13 10.10
N LYS A 155 5.17 -4.53 10.44
CA LYS A 155 5.90 -5.61 9.73
C LYS A 155 5.19 -6.97 9.84
N ILE A 156 4.60 -7.29 10.99
CA ILE A 156 3.77 -8.50 11.15
C ILE A 156 2.57 -8.41 10.19
N SER A 157 1.90 -7.26 10.14
CA SER A 157 0.78 -7.04 9.22
C SER A 157 1.18 -7.18 7.76
N ASP A 158 2.35 -6.64 7.37
CA ASP A 158 2.90 -6.78 6.01
C ASP A 158 3.14 -8.25 5.64
N MET A 159 3.75 -9.02 6.55
CA MET A 159 4.00 -10.46 6.32
C MET A 159 2.71 -11.27 6.18
N ILE A 160 1.69 -10.96 7.02
CA ILE A 160 0.38 -11.61 6.94
C ILE A 160 -0.30 -11.24 5.62
N TYR A 161 -0.35 -9.96 5.28
CA TYR A 161 -0.95 -9.46 4.06
C TYR A 161 -0.31 -10.12 2.83
N GLN A 162 1.01 -10.08 2.73
CA GLN A 162 1.74 -10.69 1.62
C GLN A 162 1.50 -12.21 1.53
N ARG A 163 1.48 -12.91 2.68
CA ARG A 163 1.24 -14.36 2.69
C ARG A 163 -0.15 -14.73 2.21
N MET A 164 -1.15 -13.90 2.52
CA MET A 164 -2.56 -14.21 2.24
C MET A 164 -3.02 -13.70 0.87
N THR A 165 -2.46 -12.58 0.38
CA THR A 165 -2.88 -11.95 -0.88
C THR A 165 -1.90 -12.18 -2.03
N GLY A 166 -0.63 -12.48 -1.73
CA GLY A 166 0.47 -12.51 -2.70
C GLY A 166 1.07 -11.13 -3.01
N GLU A 167 0.43 -10.05 -2.60
CA GLU A 167 0.88 -8.67 -2.84
C GLU A 167 1.76 -8.17 -1.69
N PRO A 168 2.75 -7.30 -1.96
CA PRO A 168 3.55 -6.69 -0.90
C PRO A 168 2.71 -5.94 0.12
N GLY A 169 3.06 -6.06 1.40
CA GLY A 169 2.44 -5.26 2.46
C GLY A 169 2.82 -3.78 2.36
N PHE A 170 2.03 -2.93 2.98
CA PHE A 170 2.19 -1.46 2.95
C PHE A 170 2.02 -0.80 4.33
N PHE A 171 1.93 -1.59 5.40
CA PHE A 171 1.65 -1.07 6.74
C PHE A 171 2.88 -0.44 7.42
N ASP A 172 4.12 -0.93 7.13
CA ASP A 172 5.36 -0.29 7.61
C ASP A 172 5.74 0.91 6.70
N THR A 173 4.79 1.82 6.48
CA THR A 173 4.96 3.03 5.67
C THR A 173 4.58 4.28 6.46
N ARG A 174 5.06 5.42 5.97
CA ARG A 174 4.78 6.75 6.57
C ARG A 174 4.15 7.68 5.55
N VAL A 175 3.34 8.59 6.03
CA VAL A 175 2.72 9.65 5.23
C VAL A 175 3.39 10.97 5.58
N ILE A 176 3.79 11.73 4.55
CA ILE A 176 4.27 13.09 4.71
C ILE A 176 3.25 14.07 4.15
N PHE A 177 2.94 15.10 4.89
CA PHE A 177 1.96 16.11 4.50
C PHE A 177 2.29 17.46 5.14
N VAL A 178 1.55 18.49 4.74
CA VAL A 178 1.61 19.80 5.36
C VAL A 178 0.43 19.92 6.31
N SER A 179 0.69 20.09 7.60
CA SER A 179 -0.34 20.42 8.59
C SER A 179 -0.49 21.94 8.68
N GLU A 180 -1.73 22.40 8.76
CA GLU A 180 -2.06 23.80 8.96
C GLU A 180 -2.78 23.97 10.30
N GLU A 181 -2.30 24.90 11.13
CA GLU A 181 -2.88 25.23 12.41
C GLU A 181 -3.06 26.75 12.55
N GLY A 182 -4.03 27.18 13.33
CA GLY A 182 -4.33 28.58 13.59
C GLY A 182 -5.47 29.15 12.74
N ASP A 183 -5.76 30.43 12.97
CA ASP A 183 -6.76 31.18 12.20
C ASP A 183 -6.23 31.65 10.84
N ALA A 184 -7.08 32.23 10.01
CA ALA A 184 -6.72 32.66 8.66
C ALA A 184 -5.60 33.70 8.60
N LEU A 185 -5.36 34.45 9.67
CA LEU A 185 -4.35 35.50 9.73
C LEU A 185 -3.00 35.03 10.33
N ASN A 186 -3.05 33.98 11.17
CA ASN A 186 -1.90 33.44 11.90
C ASN A 186 -1.71 31.94 11.63
N ARG A 187 -1.86 31.53 10.37
CA ARG A 187 -1.75 30.14 9.96
C ARG A 187 -0.31 29.67 9.98
N LYS A 188 -0.03 28.60 10.73
CA LYS A 188 1.28 27.92 10.75
C LYS A 188 1.23 26.69 9.88
N ASN A 189 2.13 26.63 8.90
CA ASN A 189 2.28 25.49 7.99
C ASN A 189 3.51 24.68 8.38
N ARG A 190 3.32 23.41 8.78
CA ARG A 190 4.45 22.56 9.16
C ARG A 190 4.54 21.33 8.30
N LEU A 191 5.74 21.00 7.87
CA LEU A 191 6.01 19.69 7.31
C LEU A 191 5.85 18.67 8.41
N THR A 192 4.97 17.70 8.20
CA THR A 192 4.57 16.71 9.20
C THR A 192 4.70 15.32 8.63
N ILE A 193 5.21 14.40 9.44
CA ILE A 193 5.28 12.97 9.13
C ILE A 193 4.50 12.18 10.17
N VAL A 194 3.84 11.11 9.72
CA VAL A 194 3.01 10.26 10.56
C VAL A 194 3.05 8.82 10.05
N ASP A 195 2.86 7.83 10.92
CA ASP A 195 2.63 6.45 10.49
C ASP A 195 1.35 6.36 9.63
N GLN A 196 1.29 5.40 8.73
CA GLN A 196 0.15 5.26 7.80
C GLN A 196 -1.22 5.16 8.49
N ASP A 197 -1.25 4.84 9.77
CA ASP A 197 -2.47 4.75 10.59
C ASP A 197 -2.80 6.03 11.38
N GLY A 198 -2.03 7.10 11.18
CA GLY A 198 -2.24 8.39 11.82
C GLY A 198 -1.63 8.51 13.23
N TYR A 199 -0.86 7.52 13.67
CA TYR A 199 -0.29 7.54 15.03
C TYR A 199 0.95 8.45 15.12
N GLN A 200 0.98 9.26 16.18
CA GLN A 200 2.08 10.16 16.55
C GLN A 200 2.62 11.03 15.40
N PRO A 201 1.86 12.04 14.94
CA PRO A 201 2.39 13.00 13.99
C PRO A 201 3.60 13.76 14.58
N VAL A 202 4.67 13.85 13.80
CA VAL A 202 5.90 14.56 14.17
C VAL A 202 6.08 15.75 13.24
N PHE A 203 6.24 16.95 13.82
CA PHE A 203 6.55 18.16 13.07
C PHE A 203 8.03 18.21 12.72
N LEU A 204 8.33 18.34 11.43
CA LEU A 204 9.70 18.41 10.92
C LEU A 204 10.18 19.86 10.75
N THR A 205 9.24 20.84 10.73
CA THR A 205 9.54 22.28 10.61
C THR A 205 8.75 23.10 11.64
N GLN A 206 9.18 24.34 11.88
CA GLN A 206 8.62 25.20 12.94
C GLN A 206 7.34 25.95 12.52
N GLY A 207 7.08 26.09 11.21
CA GLY A 207 5.88 26.77 10.70
C GLY A 207 6.09 28.23 10.33
N ASP A 208 7.34 28.64 10.11
CA ASP A 208 7.72 30.02 9.75
C ASP A 208 7.63 30.29 8.25
N GLU A 209 7.44 29.26 7.45
CA GLU A 209 7.37 29.29 5.98
C GLU A 209 6.10 28.59 5.49
N VAL A 210 5.59 29.01 4.36
CA VAL A 210 4.53 28.28 3.65
C VAL A 210 5.16 27.09 2.94
N ILE A 211 4.77 25.87 3.32
CA ILE A 211 5.32 24.64 2.77
C ILE A 211 4.34 24.02 1.79
N MET A 212 4.87 23.49 0.68
CA MET A 212 4.08 22.90 -0.38
C MET A 212 4.75 21.64 -0.97
N SER A 213 3.92 20.76 -1.51
CA SER A 213 4.33 19.63 -2.36
C SER A 213 5.40 18.71 -1.77
N PRO A 214 5.29 18.25 -0.51
CA PRO A 214 6.26 17.31 0.05
C PRO A 214 6.22 15.97 -0.69
N ARG A 215 7.39 15.33 -0.90
CA ARG A 215 7.53 14.03 -1.56
C ARG A 215 8.70 13.25 -0.98
N PHE A 216 8.48 11.97 -0.76
CA PHE A 216 9.56 11.02 -0.50
C PHE A 216 10.37 10.73 -1.76
N SER A 217 11.65 10.41 -1.56
CA SER A 217 12.45 9.74 -2.58
C SER A 217 12.06 8.26 -2.67
N ALA A 218 11.93 7.74 -3.89
CA ALA A 218 11.61 6.32 -4.11
C ALA A 218 12.80 5.39 -3.76
N SER A 219 14.04 5.87 -3.94
CA SER A 219 15.27 5.10 -3.70
C SER A 219 15.86 5.31 -2.30
N GLN A 220 15.55 6.45 -1.65
CA GLN A 220 16.08 6.84 -0.35
C GLN A 220 14.91 7.18 0.60
N PRO A 221 14.36 6.20 1.33
CA PRO A 221 13.13 6.37 2.11
C PRO A 221 13.22 7.43 3.23
N ASP A 222 14.44 7.81 3.62
CA ASP A 222 14.69 8.84 4.62
C ASP A 222 14.87 10.24 4.00
N GLU A 223 14.81 10.37 2.67
CA GLU A 223 14.89 11.66 2.01
C GLU A 223 13.53 12.15 1.51
N VAL A 224 13.29 13.43 1.77
CA VAL A 224 12.09 14.15 1.40
C VAL A 224 12.47 15.44 0.69
N THR A 225 11.75 15.77 -0.37
CA THR A 225 11.80 17.10 -0.98
C THR A 225 10.51 17.86 -0.75
N TYR A 226 10.60 19.17 -0.63
CA TYR A 226 9.44 20.07 -0.55
C TYR A 226 9.79 21.49 -1.02
N VAL A 227 8.78 22.28 -1.29
CA VAL A 227 8.93 23.71 -1.57
C VAL A 227 8.63 24.51 -0.30
N ALA A 228 9.44 25.50 0.00
CA ALA A 228 9.13 26.52 0.99
C ALA A 228 9.07 27.89 0.32
N LEU A 229 7.98 28.61 0.60
CA LEU A 229 7.74 29.99 0.18
C LEU A 229 8.00 30.90 1.37
N GLY A 230 8.96 31.76 1.25
CA GLY A 230 9.14 32.91 2.13
C GLY A 230 8.54 34.17 1.52
N LYS A 231 8.74 35.30 2.17
CA LYS A 231 8.20 36.61 1.72
C LYS A 231 8.68 36.97 0.31
N ASP A 232 9.98 36.74 0.04
CA ASP A 232 10.63 37.19 -1.20
C ASP A 232 11.34 36.04 -1.94
N TYR A 233 11.06 34.76 -1.58
CA TYR A 233 11.72 33.64 -2.20
C TYR A 233 10.81 32.41 -2.31
N SER A 234 11.17 31.55 -3.24
CA SER A 234 10.63 30.20 -3.41
C SER A 234 11.81 29.25 -3.56
N ARG A 235 11.94 28.27 -2.66
CA ARG A 235 13.08 27.36 -2.63
C ARG A 235 12.65 25.91 -2.53
N ILE A 236 13.40 25.03 -3.17
CA ILE A 236 13.29 23.60 -2.98
C ILE A 236 14.28 23.17 -1.91
N TYR A 237 13.79 22.36 -0.97
CA TYR A 237 14.60 21.76 0.08
C TYR A 237 14.64 20.25 -0.04
N LEU A 238 15.81 19.71 0.32
CA LEU A 238 15.96 18.31 0.73
C LEU A 238 15.95 18.26 2.26
N TYR A 239 15.25 17.27 2.81
CA TYR A 239 15.20 17.02 4.23
C TYR A 239 15.49 15.54 4.50
N ASN A 240 16.50 15.26 5.33
CA ASN A 240 16.82 13.92 5.74
C ASN A 240 16.16 13.61 7.09
N LEU A 241 15.27 12.62 7.12
CA LEU A 241 14.45 12.27 8.27
C LEU A 241 15.25 11.67 9.44
N THR A 242 16.37 11.01 9.14
CA THR A 242 17.21 10.38 10.16
C THR A 242 18.10 11.40 10.87
N THR A 243 18.68 12.33 10.11
CA THR A 243 19.63 13.31 10.66
C THR A 243 18.98 14.65 11.01
N GLY A 244 17.76 14.91 10.54
CA GLY A 244 17.11 16.23 10.64
C GLY A 244 17.75 17.31 9.77
N ARG A 245 18.71 16.96 8.90
CA ARG A 245 19.41 17.93 8.05
C ARG A 245 18.47 18.45 6.97
N ARG A 246 18.40 19.78 6.88
CA ARG A 246 17.71 20.53 5.85
C ARG A 246 18.73 21.17 4.92
N GLU A 247 18.60 20.99 3.61
CA GLU A 247 19.49 21.53 2.59
C GLU A 247 18.70 22.19 1.46
N SER A 248 19.03 23.46 1.13
CA SER A 248 18.46 24.15 -0.03
C SER A 248 19.13 23.67 -1.31
N LEU A 249 18.33 23.43 -2.36
CA LEU A 249 18.88 23.12 -3.71
C LEU A 249 19.38 24.35 -4.47
N GLY A 250 19.21 25.54 -3.92
CA GLY A 250 19.64 26.80 -4.50
C GLY A 250 18.50 27.80 -4.63
N GLU A 251 18.86 28.95 -5.24
CA GLU A 251 17.92 29.99 -5.60
C GLU A 251 17.64 29.93 -7.09
N PHE A 252 16.37 30.08 -7.46
CA PHE A 252 15.92 30.04 -8.84
C PHE A 252 15.26 31.38 -9.17
N ASP A 253 15.52 31.86 -10.38
CA ASP A 253 14.86 33.06 -10.91
C ASP A 253 13.42 32.68 -11.31
N GLY A 254 12.48 32.85 -10.38
CA GLY A 254 11.05 32.49 -10.51
C GLY A 254 10.51 31.66 -9.38
N GLN A 255 9.20 31.40 -9.41
CA GLN A 255 8.53 30.58 -8.43
C GLN A 255 8.70 29.10 -8.77
N VAL A 256 9.24 28.31 -7.84
CA VAL A 256 9.43 26.85 -8.01
C VAL A 256 8.23 26.09 -7.49
N LEU A 257 7.86 25.02 -8.20
CA LEU A 257 6.70 24.18 -7.87
C LEU A 257 6.98 22.70 -8.11
N ALA A 258 6.25 21.88 -7.37
CA ALA A 258 6.03 20.46 -7.60
C ALA A 258 7.31 19.61 -7.81
N PRO A 259 8.32 19.67 -6.93
CA PRO A 259 9.52 18.87 -7.05
C PRO A 259 9.20 17.37 -7.01
N ARG A 260 9.94 16.59 -7.83
CA ARG A 260 9.83 15.13 -7.91
C ARG A 260 11.21 14.52 -8.08
N PHE A 261 11.54 13.56 -7.26
CA PHE A 261 12.72 12.73 -7.48
C PHE A 261 12.58 11.86 -8.72
N SER A 262 13.69 11.58 -9.40
CA SER A 262 13.80 10.44 -10.30
C SER A 262 13.72 9.13 -9.51
N ASN A 263 13.41 8.01 -10.19
CA ASN A 263 13.29 6.71 -9.53
C ASN A 263 14.57 6.25 -8.84
N ASP A 264 15.73 6.64 -9.39
CA ASP A 264 17.05 6.34 -8.82
C ASP A 264 17.48 7.33 -7.71
N GLY A 265 16.69 8.40 -7.48
CA GLY A 265 16.95 9.43 -6.47
C GLY A 265 18.09 10.40 -6.80
N ASN A 266 18.69 10.32 -8.00
CA ASN A 266 19.86 11.13 -8.35
C ASN A 266 19.48 12.50 -8.93
N LYS A 267 18.25 12.69 -9.36
CA LYS A 267 17.76 13.91 -10.00
C LYS A 267 16.46 14.37 -9.38
N ILE A 268 16.19 15.67 -9.52
CA ILE A 268 14.89 16.27 -9.19
C ILE A 268 14.38 17.03 -10.43
N ALA A 269 13.15 16.71 -10.83
CA ALA A 269 12.38 17.49 -11.79
C ALA A 269 11.46 18.46 -11.04
N PHE A 270 11.33 19.68 -11.52
CA PHE A 270 10.45 20.71 -10.95
C PHE A 270 10.07 21.75 -11.99
N SER A 271 9.02 22.51 -11.72
CA SER A 271 8.60 23.62 -12.57
C SER A 271 9.12 24.95 -12.02
N ILE A 272 9.48 25.86 -12.94
CA ILE A 272 9.76 27.27 -12.61
C ILE A 272 8.75 28.12 -13.38
N ILE A 273 8.03 28.98 -12.64
CA ILE A 273 7.15 30.00 -13.21
C ILE A 273 7.95 31.30 -13.30
N ARG A 274 8.05 31.86 -14.50
CA ARG A 274 8.76 33.12 -14.78
C ARG A 274 7.99 33.94 -15.82
N ASN A 275 7.67 35.17 -15.50
CA ASN A 275 6.96 36.09 -16.42
C ASN A 275 5.66 35.51 -17.03
N GLY A 276 4.93 34.73 -16.26
CA GLY A 276 3.69 34.07 -16.70
C GLY A 276 3.87 32.74 -17.43
N ASN A 277 5.10 32.35 -17.81
CA ASN A 277 5.40 31.06 -18.43
C ASN A 277 5.88 30.04 -17.39
N THR A 278 5.57 28.79 -17.63
CA THR A 278 5.97 27.67 -16.75
C THR A 278 6.79 26.67 -17.52
N ASP A 279 8.03 26.48 -17.11
CA ASP A 279 8.94 25.52 -17.72
C ASP A 279 9.33 24.42 -16.76
N ILE A 280 9.64 23.25 -17.32
CA ILE A 280 10.14 22.11 -16.57
C ILE A 280 11.66 22.09 -16.60
N TYR A 281 12.24 21.91 -15.43
CA TYR A 281 13.66 21.79 -15.21
C TYR A 281 14.00 20.47 -14.53
N VAL A 282 15.21 19.99 -14.78
CA VAL A 282 15.80 18.86 -14.08
C VAL A 282 17.16 19.28 -13.52
N MET A 283 17.36 19.00 -12.24
CA MET A 283 18.62 19.18 -11.56
C MET A 283 19.23 17.83 -11.20
N ASP A 284 20.49 17.63 -11.52
CA ASP A 284 21.30 16.54 -11.00
C ASP A 284 21.74 16.90 -9.57
N LEU A 285 21.44 16.04 -8.59
CA LEU A 285 21.63 16.34 -7.16
C LEU A 285 23.10 16.30 -6.75
N ARG A 286 23.93 15.55 -7.46
CA ARG A 286 25.35 15.43 -7.17
C ARG A 286 26.15 16.61 -7.74
N SER A 287 25.96 16.91 -9.02
CA SER A 287 26.68 17.99 -9.72
C SER A 287 26.04 19.36 -9.58
N ARG A 288 24.78 19.43 -9.12
CA ARG A 288 23.93 20.62 -9.07
C ARG A 288 23.68 21.26 -10.45
N GLN A 289 23.95 20.52 -11.52
CA GLN A 289 23.71 20.98 -12.88
C GLN A 289 22.21 21.05 -13.14
N LEU A 290 21.75 22.22 -13.58
CA LEU A 290 20.35 22.49 -13.95
C LEU A 290 20.19 22.44 -15.47
N SER A 291 19.20 21.71 -15.95
CA SER A 291 18.83 21.63 -17.38
C SER A 291 17.37 21.98 -17.55
N ARG A 292 17.07 22.89 -18.47
CA ARG A 292 15.70 23.22 -18.88
C ARG A 292 15.23 22.19 -19.91
N LEU A 293 14.04 21.61 -19.74
CA LEU A 293 13.47 20.60 -20.62
C LEU A 293 12.41 21.16 -21.59
N THR A 294 11.66 22.19 -21.17
CA THR A 294 10.64 22.85 -21.99
C THR A 294 11.00 24.31 -22.22
N SER A 295 10.52 24.89 -23.32
CA SER A 295 10.85 26.28 -23.72
C SER A 295 9.69 26.90 -24.49
N ASP A 296 8.49 26.86 -23.90
CA ASP A 296 7.29 27.46 -24.54
C ASP A 296 7.14 28.93 -24.26
#